data_356859f7bd70574f10cad1a1adb1b790
#
_entry.id   356859f7bd70574f10cad1a1adb1b790
#
_cell.length_a   1.000
_cell.length_b   1.000
_cell.length_c   1.000
_cell.angle_alpha   90.00
_cell.angle_beta   90.00
_cell.angle_gamma   90.00
#
_symmetry.space_group_name_H-M   'P 1'
#
loop_
_entity.id
_entity.type
_entity.pdbx_description
1 polymer ?
#
loop_
_entity_poly.entity_id
_entity_poly.type
_entity_poly.pdbx_seq_one_letter_code
_entity_poly.pdbx_strand_id
1 'polypeptide(L)'
;MKKIEGAYALVVSSPRKMIGARDPFGLKPLCIGKRDNTWFLASESCALAAVGADFIRDVEPGEIVSFTKHGVSSDKSMQIPLEKQARCIFEYIYFARPDSVIDGCSVHTARQRAGAFLALEHPVQADVVIGVPD
;
A
#
# COMPACT_ATOMS: atom_id res chain seq x y z
N MET A 1 6.18 6.32 18.06
CA MET A 1 6.59 6.40 16.64
C MET A 1 8.01 6.94 16.49
N LYS A 2 8.40 8.10 17.05
CA LYS A 2 9.78 8.66 16.92
C LYS A 2 10.93 7.75 17.41
N LYS A 3 10.62 6.63 18.08
CA LYS A 3 11.60 5.64 18.57
C LYS A 3 11.62 4.35 17.77
N ILE A 4 10.76 4.22 16.76
CA ILE A 4 10.67 3.02 15.92
C ILE A 4 11.42 3.32 14.62
N GLU A 5 12.43 2.51 14.32
CA GLU A 5 13.20 2.56 13.09
C GLU A 5 12.85 1.34 12.22
N GLY A 6 12.96 1.51 10.89
CA GLY A 6 12.73 0.46 9.92
C GLY A 6 11.39 0.54 9.20
N ALA A 7 11.03 -0.54 8.49
CA ALA A 7 9.83 -0.64 7.68
C ALA A 7 8.63 -1.07 8.52
N TYR A 8 7.56 -0.28 8.50
CA TYR A 8 6.32 -0.65 9.20
C TYR A 8 5.07 -0.02 8.60
N ALA A 9 3.97 -0.77 8.69
CA ALA A 9 2.61 -0.28 8.60
C ALA A 9 1.88 -0.77 9.85
N LEU A 10 1.47 0.12 10.73
CA LEU A 10 0.90 -0.23 12.03
C LEU A 10 -0.55 0.21 12.12
N VAL A 11 -1.38 -0.66 12.66
CA VAL A 11 -2.75 -0.33 13.07
C VAL A 11 -2.90 -0.63 14.55
N VAL A 12 -3.30 0.39 15.31
CA VAL A 12 -3.54 0.27 16.75
C VAL A 12 -4.98 0.68 17.02
N SER A 13 -5.73 -0.20 17.67
CA SER A 13 -7.14 0.04 17.98
C SER A 13 -7.38 0.04 19.49
N SER A 14 -8.29 0.90 19.91
CA SER A 14 -8.84 0.96 21.26
C SER A 14 -10.35 1.22 21.18
N PRO A 15 -11.11 1.06 22.27
CA PRO A 15 -12.56 1.34 22.25
C PRO A 15 -12.93 2.78 21.84
N ARG A 16 -11.98 3.71 21.86
CA ARG A 16 -12.24 5.13 21.58
C ARG A 16 -11.63 5.64 20.30
N LYS A 17 -10.62 4.95 19.75
CA LYS A 17 -9.90 5.40 18.55
C LYS A 17 -9.19 4.24 17.84
N MET A 18 -9.03 4.42 16.54
CA MET A 18 -8.14 3.62 15.69
C MET A 18 -7.06 4.53 15.14
N ILE A 19 -5.82 4.05 15.10
CA ILE A 19 -4.66 4.78 14.61
C ILE A 19 -3.99 3.94 13.54
N GLY A 20 -3.74 4.53 12.36
CA GLY A 20 -2.86 3.99 11.33
C GLY A 20 -1.56 4.79 11.27
N ALA A 21 -0.44 4.11 11.09
CA ALA A 21 0.85 4.78 10.94
C ALA A 21 1.71 4.05 9.92
N ARG A 22 2.27 4.83 8.98
CA ARG A 22 3.17 4.34 7.94
C ARG A 22 4.58 4.83 8.20
N ASP A 23 5.58 3.99 7.92
CA ASP A 23 6.98 4.34 8.08
C ASP A 23 7.37 5.56 7.23
N PRO A 24 8.36 6.38 7.67
CA PRO A 24 8.75 7.62 6.97
C PRO A 24 9.32 7.39 5.57
N PHE A 25 9.89 6.21 5.30
CA PHE A 25 10.42 5.87 3.98
C PHE A 25 9.33 5.39 3.00
N GLY A 26 8.15 4.98 3.52
CA GLY A 26 7.08 4.42 2.72
C GLY A 26 7.36 3.00 2.23
N LEU A 27 8.19 2.24 2.96
CA LEU A 27 8.57 0.87 2.62
C LEU A 27 7.38 -0.08 2.64
N LYS A 28 6.45 0.09 3.60
CA LYS A 28 5.24 -0.72 3.71
C LYS A 28 4.00 0.06 3.33
N PRO A 29 3.07 -0.53 2.55
CA PRO A 29 1.84 0.14 2.17
C PRO A 29 0.84 0.17 3.32
N LEU A 30 0.00 1.20 3.33
CA LEU A 30 -1.16 1.34 4.20
C LEU A 30 -2.17 2.24 3.51
N CYS A 31 -3.43 1.83 3.45
CA CYS A 31 -4.49 2.62 2.82
C CYS A 31 -5.71 2.78 3.72
N ILE A 32 -6.50 3.78 3.40
CA ILE A 32 -7.72 4.16 4.09
C ILE A 32 -8.91 3.85 3.19
N GLY A 33 -9.90 3.16 3.73
CA GLY A 33 -11.19 2.96 3.10
C GLY A 33 -12.33 3.46 3.96
N LYS A 34 -13.50 3.61 3.33
CA LYS A 34 -14.73 4.01 4.00
C LYS A 34 -15.92 3.28 3.40
N ARG A 35 -16.83 2.81 4.25
CA ARG A 35 -18.15 2.35 3.88
C ARG A 35 -19.17 2.94 4.85
N ASP A 36 -20.09 3.70 4.33
CA ASP A 36 -21.06 4.47 5.13
C ASP A 36 -20.34 5.36 6.17
N ASN A 37 -20.58 5.12 7.46
CA ASN A 37 -19.94 5.83 8.56
C ASN A 37 -18.73 5.07 9.17
N THR A 38 -18.32 3.94 8.56
CA THR A 38 -17.24 3.09 9.08
C THR A 38 -15.94 3.32 8.31
N TRP A 39 -14.85 3.55 9.03
CA TRP A 39 -13.52 3.67 8.50
C TRP A 39 -12.75 2.35 8.56
N PHE A 40 -11.95 2.11 7.55
CA PHE A 40 -11.10 0.93 7.42
C PHE A 40 -9.64 1.32 7.18
N LEU A 41 -8.74 0.52 7.73
CA LEU A 41 -7.32 0.55 7.40
C LEU A 41 -6.90 -0.82 6.90
N ALA A 42 -6.17 -0.86 5.81
CA ALA A 42 -5.65 -2.08 5.22
C ALA A 42 -4.28 -1.83 4.60
N SER A 43 -3.48 -2.89 4.46
CA SER A 43 -2.22 -2.81 3.70
C SER A 43 -2.45 -2.65 2.21
N GLU A 44 -3.58 -3.18 1.69
CA GLU A 44 -3.86 -3.23 0.25
C GLU A 44 -5.30 -2.82 -0.06
N SER A 45 -5.50 -2.16 -1.21
CA SER A 45 -6.82 -1.72 -1.66
C SER A 45 -7.77 -2.88 -1.97
N CYS A 46 -7.26 -4.05 -2.38
CA CYS A 46 -8.07 -5.25 -2.60
C CYS A 46 -8.79 -5.72 -1.32
N ALA A 47 -8.18 -5.53 -0.14
CA ALA A 47 -8.81 -5.86 1.13
C ALA A 47 -10.01 -4.94 1.44
N LEU A 48 -9.94 -3.67 1.04
CA LEU A 48 -11.06 -2.73 1.14
C LEU A 48 -12.21 -3.15 0.22
N ALA A 49 -11.89 -3.52 -1.04
CA ALA A 49 -12.87 -4.02 -1.99
C ALA A 49 -13.58 -5.29 -1.48
N ALA A 50 -12.84 -6.21 -0.86
CA ALA A 50 -13.38 -7.45 -0.31
C ALA A 50 -14.44 -7.22 0.79
N VAL A 51 -14.36 -6.12 1.54
CA VAL A 51 -15.35 -5.74 2.56
C VAL A 51 -16.36 -4.72 2.06
N GLY A 52 -16.36 -4.41 0.76
CA GLY A 52 -17.26 -3.44 0.14
C GLY A 52 -17.02 -2.00 0.60
N ALA A 53 -15.79 -1.66 0.97
CA ALA A 53 -15.40 -0.31 1.33
C ALA A 53 -14.77 0.42 0.13
N ASP A 54 -15.13 1.67 -0.06
CA ASP A 54 -14.51 2.53 -1.05
C ASP A 54 -13.09 2.90 -0.63
N PHE A 55 -12.15 2.82 -1.57
CA PHE A 55 -10.80 3.33 -1.38
C PHE A 55 -10.83 4.86 -1.32
N ILE A 56 -10.31 5.44 -0.26
CA ILE A 56 -10.23 6.89 -0.10
C ILE A 56 -8.87 7.41 -0.53
N ARG A 57 -7.79 6.88 0.06
CA ARG A 57 -6.40 7.20 -0.28
C ARG A 57 -5.40 6.29 0.41
N ASP A 58 -4.19 6.31 -0.05
CA ASP A 58 -3.06 5.78 0.73
C ASP A 58 -2.74 6.68 1.92
N VAL A 59 -2.19 6.08 2.99
CA VAL A 59 -1.53 6.81 4.07
C VAL A 59 -0.16 7.23 3.56
N GLU A 60 0.16 8.51 3.67
CA GLU A 60 1.45 9.02 3.19
C GLU A 60 2.63 8.48 4.02
N PRO A 61 3.82 8.32 3.42
CA PRO A 61 5.03 7.99 4.19
C PRO A 61 5.23 8.97 5.35
N GLY A 62 5.42 8.42 6.57
CA GLY A 62 5.59 9.22 7.80
C GLY A 62 4.31 9.82 8.36
N GLU A 63 3.15 9.49 7.79
CA GLU A 63 1.86 9.95 8.31
C GLU A 63 1.34 9.04 9.43
N ILE A 64 0.76 9.67 10.44
CA ILE A 64 -0.04 9.02 11.48
C ILE A 64 -1.48 9.53 11.35
N VAL A 65 -2.40 8.66 11.00
CA VAL A 65 -3.83 8.98 10.90
C VAL A 65 -4.59 8.44 12.10
N SER A 66 -5.47 9.25 12.68
CA SER A 66 -6.28 8.88 13.83
C SER A 66 -7.76 9.05 13.53
N PHE A 67 -8.54 8.01 13.80
CA PHE A 67 -9.99 7.97 13.65
C PHE A 67 -10.64 7.95 15.03
N THR A 68 -11.52 8.89 15.29
CA THR A 68 -12.26 9.02 16.55
C THR A 68 -13.74 9.30 16.27
N LYS A 69 -14.60 9.28 17.30
CA LYS A 69 -15.99 9.71 17.17
C LYS A 69 -16.15 11.17 16.75
N HIS A 70 -15.11 11.98 16.88
CA HIS A 70 -15.12 13.41 16.53
C HIS A 70 -14.60 13.67 15.11
N GLY A 71 -14.12 12.64 14.40
CA GLY A 71 -13.60 12.74 13.04
C GLY A 71 -12.23 12.11 12.87
N VAL A 72 -11.60 12.46 11.74
CA VAL A 72 -10.30 11.97 11.29
C VAL A 72 -9.29 13.10 11.43
N SER A 73 -8.11 12.79 11.96
CA SER A 73 -6.98 13.72 12.05
C SER A 73 -5.72 13.05 11.51
N SER A 74 -4.82 13.86 10.95
CA SER A 74 -3.55 13.44 10.36
C SER A 74 -2.41 14.21 11.01
N ASP A 75 -1.37 13.50 11.44
CA ASP A 75 -0.10 14.07 11.89
C ASP A 75 1.00 13.68 10.89
N LYS A 76 1.61 14.67 10.27
CA LYS A 76 2.65 14.53 9.25
C LYS A 76 4.05 14.94 9.76
N SER A 77 4.22 15.08 11.06
CA SER A 77 5.48 15.55 11.68
C SER A 77 6.66 14.63 11.46
N MET A 78 6.42 13.38 11.00
CA MET A 78 7.46 12.38 10.71
C MET A 78 7.75 12.24 9.22
N GLN A 79 7.14 13.03 8.35
CA GLN A 79 7.43 13.00 6.93
C GLN A 79 8.87 13.43 6.65
N ILE A 80 9.49 12.73 5.71
CA ILE A 80 10.81 13.05 5.18
C ILE A 80 10.69 13.54 3.73
N PRO A 81 11.67 14.27 3.20
CA PRO A 81 11.69 14.69 1.81
C PRO A 81 11.49 13.52 0.84
N LEU A 82 10.81 13.77 -0.28
CA LEU A 82 10.44 12.74 -1.25
C LEU A 82 11.66 11.95 -1.78
N GLU A 83 12.78 12.65 -1.99
CA GLU A 83 14.03 12.05 -2.46
C GLU A 83 14.67 11.07 -1.48
N LYS A 84 14.23 11.07 -0.22
CA LYS A 84 14.66 10.12 0.83
C LYS A 84 13.69 8.97 1.03
N GLN A 85 12.53 9.00 0.37
CA GLN A 85 11.57 7.90 0.45
C GLN A 85 12.07 6.72 -0.39
N ALA A 86 11.79 5.50 0.07
CA ALA A 86 12.29 4.25 -0.52
C ALA A 86 11.19 3.20 -0.57
N ARG A 87 10.21 3.39 -1.46
CA ARG A 87 9.13 2.43 -1.66
C ARG A 87 9.68 1.08 -2.07
N CYS A 88 9.20 0.02 -1.43
CA CYS A 88 9.69 -1.32 -1.68
C CYS A 88 9.16 -1.87 -3.01
N ILE A 89 10.04 -2.15 -3.97
CA ILE A 89 9.66 -2.73 -5.25
C ILE A 89 9.06 -4.14 -5.12
N PHE A 90 9.40 -4.88 -4.07
CA PHE A 90 8.85 -6.21 -3.80
C PHE A 90 7.34 -6.21 -3.58
N GLU A 91 6.75 -5.10 -3.14
CA GLU A 91 5.30 -4.96 -3.05
C GLU A 91 4.65 -5.13 -4.44
N TYR A 92 5.28 -4.61 -5.50
CA TYR A 92 4.78 -4.75 -6.86
C TYR A 92 5.14 -6.08 -7.52
N ILE A 93 6.32 -6.61 -7.25
CA ILE A 93 6.81 -7.84 -7.91
C ILE A 93 6.20 -9.09 -7.28
N TYR A 94 6.05 -9.13 -5.96
CA TYR A 94 5.76 -10.35 -5.24
C TYR A 94 4.63 -10.26 -4.20
N PHE A 95 4.71 -9.32 -3.23
CA PHE A 95 3.83 -9.37 -2.06
C PHE A 95 2.37 -9.00 -2.35
N ALA A 96 2.13 -7.90 -3.07
CA ALA A 96 0.78 -7.40 -3.27
C ALA A 96 -0.03 -8.28 -4.24
N ARG A 97 -1.33 -8.34 -4.01
CA ARG A 97 -2.23 -8.98 -4.97
C ARG A 97 -2.27 -8.18 -6.27
N PRO A 98 -2.41 -8.85 -7.44
CA PRO A 98 -2.44 -8.16 -8.74
C PRO A 98 -3.54 -7.10 -8.86
N ASP A 99 -4.66 -7.30 -8.20
CA ASP A 99 -5.83 -6.39 -8.21
C ASP A 99 -5.68 -5.18 -7.26
N SER A 100 -4.55 -5.07 -6.57
CA SER A 100 -4.26 -3.92 -5.69
C SER A 100 -3.70 -2.72 -6.44
N VAL A 101 -4.00 -1.53 -5.89
CA VAL A 101 -3.37 -0.25 -6.24
C VAL A 101 -2.60 0.23 -5.02
N ILE A 102 -1.32 0.54 -5.18
CA ILE A 102 -0.44 1.03 -4.11
C ILE A 102 0.22 2.32 -4.60
N ASP A 103 0.13 3.38 -3.80
CA ASP A 103 0.69 4.71 -4.12
C ASP A 103 0.30 5.19 -5.55
N GLY A 104 -0.96 4.93 -5.94
CA GLY A 104 -1.51 5.30 -7.24
C GLY A 104 -1.07 4.42 -8.42
N CYS A 105 -0.30 3.35 -8.18
CA CYS A 105 0.17 2.43 -9.22
C CYS A 105 -0.53 1.06 -9.13
N SER A 106 -1.12 0.61 -10.24
CA SER A 106 -1.70 -0.72 -10.36
C SER A 106 -0.60 -1.80 -10.36
N VAL A 107 -0.68 -2.73 -9.43
CA VAL A 107 0.24 -3.87 -9.32
C VAL A 107 0.20 -4.73 -10.60
N HIS A 108 -1.00 -4.99 -11.12
CA HIS A 108 -1.16 -5.75 -12.37
C HIS A 108 -0.45 -5.08 -13.55
N THR A 109 -0.66 -3.78 -13.73
CA THR A 109 -0.01 -3.02 -14.81
C THR A 109 1.50 -2.99 -14.66
N ALA A 110 2.01 -2.85 -13.44
CA ALA A 110 3.46 -2.89 -13.16
C ALA A 110 4.06 -4.24 -13.56
N ARG A 111 3.41 -5.37 -13.20
CA ARG A 111 3.84 -6.72 -13.58
C ARG A 111 3.76 -6.96 -15.09
N GLN A 112 2.70 -6.50 -15.75
CA GLN A 112 2.60 -6.60 -17.21
C GLN A 112 3.73 -5.86 -17.92
N ARG A 113 4.07 -4.65 -17.46
CA ARG A 113 5.18 -3.87 -18.02
C ARG A 113 6.52 -4.56 -17.79
N ALA A 114 6.77 -5.09 -16.59
CA ALA A 114 7.98 -5.86 -16.30
C ALA A 114 8.12 -7.07 -17.24
N GLY A 115 7.03 -7.83 -17.44
CA GLY A 115 7.00 -8.95 -18.38
C GLY A 115 7.24 -8.53 -19.83
N ALA A 116 6.68 -7.39 -20.26
CA ALA A 116 6.92 -6.86 -21.60
C ALA A 116 8.39 -6.47 -21.83
N PHE A 117 9.03 -5.82 -20.85
CA PHE A 117 10.46 -5.50 -20.93
C PHE A 117 11.32 -6.77 -20.93
N LEU A 118 11.00 -7.76 -20.10
CA LEU A 118 11.70 -9.04 -20.09
C LEU A 118 11.61 -9.73 -21.46
N ALA A 119 10.46 -9.73 -22.11
CA ALA A 119 10.30 -10.32 -23.43
C ALA A 119 11.09 -9.59 -24.52
N LEU A 120 11.31 -8.27 -24.38
CA LEU A 120 12.13 -7.48 -25.29
C LEU A 120 13.62 -7.73 -25.06
N GLU A 121 14.07 -7.84 -23.81
CA GLU A 121 15.47 -8.08 -23.46
C GLU A 121 15.92 -9.51 -23.73
N HIS A 122 15.00 -10.47 -23.57
CA HIS A 122 15.26 -11.90 -23.72
C HIS A 122 14.22 -12.56 -24.62
N PRO A 123 14.23 -12.26 -25.94
CA PRO A 123 13.25 -12.82 -26.86
C PRO A 123 13.43 -14.32 -26.99
N VAL A 124 12.34 -15.06 -26.81
CA VAL A 124 12.28 -16.53 -26.99
C VAL A 124 11.18 -16.84 -27.99
N GLN A 125 11.49 -17.69 -28.98
CA GLN A 125 10.48 -18.25 -29.86
C GLN A 125 9.83 -19.45 -29.17
N ALA A 126 8.54 -19.33 -28.85
CA ALA A 126 7.78 -20.37 -28.19
C ALA A 126 6.34 -20.38 -28.71
N ASP A 127 5.77 -21.56 -28.85
CA ASP A 127 4.36 -21.72 -29.24
C ASP A 127 3.42 -21.45 -28.06
N VAL A 128 3.90 -21.68 -26.83
CA VAL A 128 3.14 -21.48 -25.59
C VAL A 128 4.04 -20.95 -24.49
N VAL A 129 3.52 -19.98 -23.73
CA VAL A 129 4.14 -19.47 -22.51
C VAL A 129 3.19 -19.74 -21.34
N ILE A 130 3.70 -20.39 -20.30
CA ILE A 130 2.93 -20.74 -19.11
C ILE A 130 3.60 -20.15 -17.90
N GLY A 131 2.86 -19.33 -17.13
CA GLY A 131 3.30 -18.87 -15.83
C GLY A 131 3.25 -20.00 -14.81
N VAL A 132 4.28 -20.11 -13.97
CA VAL A 132 4.25 -21.01 -12.82
C VAL A 132 3.69 -20.21 -11.64
N PRO A 133 2.49 -20.55 -11.14
CA PRO A 133 1.92 -19.88 -9.96
C PRO A 133 2.66 -20.30 -8.70
N ASP A 134 2.64 -19.44 -7.67
CA ASP A 134 3.14 -19.72 -6.33
C ASP A 134 2.30 -20.75 -5.59
#